data_cdd93eee5aeb4ff864c37dbe824b28a8
#
_entry.id   cdd93eee5aeb4ff864c37dbe824b28a8
#
_cell.length_a   1.000
_cell.length_b   1.000
_cell.length_c   1.000
_cell.angle_alpha   90.00
_cell.angle_beta   90.00
_cell.angle_gamma   90.00
#
_symmetry.space_group_name_H-M   'P 1'
#
loop_
_entity.id
_entity.type
_entity.pdbx_description
1 polymer ?
#
loop_
_entity_poly.entity_id
_entity_poly.type
_entity_poly.pdbx_seq_one_letter_code
_entity_poly.pdbx_strand_id
1 'polypeptide(L)'
;MLYNQKYYNLATAKADTAKKIQEAVKSVKDELNGNSDMKCVGIAYEKDDLKEIKDFASFIRNNFKHTVVMGIGGSSLGAMTLLSMSKEKNVTVLESIDSNTVKELFESLDLANTAFLTVSKSGKTIECISQTLIVMKMVEDKLGRDAIGKHFFFLTENKESPITNLAKEFNIKTFEHHKTVGGRYSYLSNTGLIPACIGGLDIEAIRQGAIDTIEYVLNTPNNDILNTCGSIVDFTNNGVDANVVMPYIDRFINLTKWYRQLWAESLGKGGRGTIPVDALGTSDQHSQLQLYMDGPRNKFYTFIYKDKDPNSLKITKTYNEGFEYLKGLSLDDIMNIEFESTVEVLVKRELPVRVIKFKEINEKALSQCLMQFMLETIICGKATGIDPFGQQAVEERKILAREMMANLKK
;
A
#
# COMPACT_ATOMS: atom_id res chain seq x y z
N MET A 1 -12.13 -0.64 -16.21
CA MET A 1 -11.30 -1.28 -15.18
C MET A 1 -10.65 -2.55 -15.74
N LEU A 2 -9.43 -2.83 -15.37
CA LEU A 2 -8.69 -4.05 -15.75
C LEU A 2 -8.99 -5.24 -14.81
N TYR A 3 -9.97 -5.11 -13.99
CA TYR A 3 -10.56 -6.17 -13.17
C TYR A 3 -12.07 -6.05 -13.14
N ASN A 4 -12.72 -7.14 -12.74
CA ASN A 4 -14.16 -7.21 -12.50
C ASN A 4 -14.42 -7.44 -11.02
N GLN A 5 -15.59 -7.01 -10.55
CA GLN A 5 -16.03 -7.28 -9.19
C GLN A 5 -17.32 -8.13 -9.19
N LYS A 6 -17.41 -9.04 -8.22
CA LYS A 6 -18.63 -9.81 -7.92
C LYS A 6 -18.94 -9.70 -6.45
N TYR A 7 -20.19 -9.72 -6.13
CA TYR A 7 -20.71 -9.53 -4.79
C TYR A 7 -21.68 -10.65 -4.43
N TYR A 8 -21.56 -11.16 -3.22
CA TYR A 8 -22.39 -12.20 -2.68
C TYR A 8 -22.87 -11.80 -1.28
N ASN A 9 -24.14 -12.03 -1.01
CA ASN A 9 -24.79 -11.73 0.27
C ASN A 9 -24.57 -10.26 0.72
N LEU A 10 -24.37 -9.35 -0.24
CA LEU A 10 -24.37 -7.91 0.00
C LEU A 10 -25.79 -7.39 -0.26
N ALA A 11 -26.41 -6.85 0.77
CA ALA A 11 -27.66 -6.11 0.60
C ALA A 11 -27.38 -4.79 -0.16
N THR A 12 -28.34 -4.38 -0.96
CA THR A 12 -28.35 -3.01 -1.52
C THR A 12 -28.37 -2.01 -0.36
N ALA A 13 -27.55 -0.98 -0.45
CA ALA A 13 -27.50 0.07 0.58
C ALA A 13 -28.88 0.65 0.84
N LYS A 14 -29.20 0.95 2.10
CA LYS A 14 -30.43 1.65 2.49
C LYS A 14 -30.49 2.99 1.76
N ALA A 15 -31.70 3.46 1.47
CA ALA A 15 -31.91 4.70 0.71
C ALA A 15 -31.19 5.92 1.35
N ASP A 16 -31.19 6.03 2.67
CA ASP A 16 -30.47 7.10 3.39
C ASP A 16 -28.95 6.98 3.22
N THR A 17 -28.41 5.76 3.32
CA THR A 17 -27.00 5.51 3.10
C THR A 17 -26.59 5.80 1.65
N ALA A 18 -27.40 5.36 0.68
CA ALA A 18 -27.16 5.66 -0.73
C ALA A 18 -27.11 7.18 -0.99
N LYS A 19 -28.01 7.95 -0.37
CA LYS A 19 -28.00 9.41 -0.45
C LYS A 19 -26.70 10.00 0.14
N LYS A 20 -26.28 9.56 1.31
CA LYS A 20 -25.01 10.00 1.94
C LYS A 20 -23.79 9.68 1.07
N ILE A 21 -23.78 8.53 0.41
CA ILE A 21 -22.72 8.18 -0.56
C ILE A 21 -22.70 9.16 -1.73
N GLN A 22 -23.86 9.50 -2.31
CA GLN A 22 -23.92 10.47 -3.40
C GLN A 22 -23.48 11.89 -2.96
N GLU A 23 -23.84 12.31 -1.77
CA GLU A 23 -23.37 13.57 -1.17
C GLU A 23 -21.84 13.55 -0.96
N ALA A 24 -21.29 12.44 -0.48
CA ALA A 24 -19.85 12.25 -0.33
C ALA A 24 -19.11 12.31 -1.68
N VAL A 25 -19.64 11.66 -2.71
CA VAL A 25 -19.09 11.72 -4.08
C VAL A 25 -19.09 13.15 -4.61
N LYS A 26 -20.19 13.88 -4.41
CA LYS A 26 -20.27 15.28 -4.81
C LYS A 26 -19.21 16.12 -4.08
N SER A 27 -19.07 15.94 -2.75
CA SER A 27 -18.03 16.61 -1.95
C SER A 27 -16.62 16.30 -2.49
N VAL A 28 -16.33 15.02 -2.82
CA VAL A 28 -15.04 14.64 -3.42
C VAL A 28 -14.80 15.37 -4.74
N LYS A 29 -15.78 15.45 -5.62
CA LYS A 29 -15.67 16.18 -6.90
C LYS A 29 -15.40 17.67 -6.69
N ASP A 30 -16.17 18.31 -5.82
CA ASP A 30 -16.05 19.74 -5.56
C ASP A 30 -14.68 20.09 -4.97
N GLU A 31 -14.16 19.22 -4.10
CA GLU A 31 -12.87 19.40 -3.42
C GLU A 31 -11.66 19.09 -4.29
N LEU A 32 -11.77 18.23 -5.31
CA LEU A 32 -10.65 17.91 -6.21
C LEU A 32 -10.04 19.14 -6.86
N ASN A 33 -10.83 20.17 -7.09
CA ASN A 33 -10.41 21.41 -7.76
C ASN A 33 -9.90 22.49 -6.81
N GLY A 34 -9.99 22.33 -5.50
CA GLY A 34 -9.63 23.40 -4.56
C GLY A 34 -9.13 23.00 -3.18
N ASN A 35 -9.39 21.77 -2.75
CA ASN A 35 -9.02 21.33 -1.40
C ASN A 35 -7.62 20.70 -1.39
N SER A 36 -6.76 21.17 -0.48
CA SER A 36 -5.40 20.68 -0.33
C SER A 36 -5.32 19.21 0.08
N ASP A 37 -6.28 18.69 0.86
CA ASP A 37 -6.28 17.30 1.31
C ASP A 37 -6.61 16.32 0.17
N MET A 38 -7.42 16.75 -0.81
CA MET A 38 -7.71 15.97 -2.02
C MET A 38 -6.54 15.92 -3.01
N LYS A 39 -5.44 16.62 -2.75
CA LYS A 39 -4.21 16.52 -3.55
C LYS A 39 -3.71 15.08 -3.70
N CYS A 40 -3.94 14.23 -2.71
CA CYS A 40 -3.57 12.80 -2.77
C CYS A 40 -4.29 12.03 -3.91
N VAL A 41 -5.46 12.51 -4.35
CA VAL A 41 -6.18 12.01 -5.52
C VAL A 41 -5.81 12.82 -6.76
N GLY A 42 -5.86 14.15 -6.66
CA GLY A 42 -5.58 15.08 -7.77
C GLY A 42 -4.18 14.97 -8.36
N ILE A 43 -3.19 14.54 -7.59
CA ILE A 43 -1.81 14.31 -8.05
C ILE A 43 -1.75 13.28 -9.21
N ALA A 44 -2.77 12.44 -9.39
CA ALA A 44 -2.84 11.52 -10.52
C ALA A 44 -2.76 12.23 -11.87
N TYR A 45 -3.28 13.44 -11.98
CA TYR A 45 -3.32 14.24 -13.21
C TYR A 45 -2.03 15.04 -13.48
N GLU A 46 -1.11 15.11 -12.52
CA GLU A 46 0.16 15.83 -12.69
C GLU A 46 1.10 15.05 -13.61
N LYS A 47 1.86 15.79 -14.44
CA LYS A 47 2.83 15.19 -15.37
C LYS A 47 4.21 15.81 -15.25
N ASP A 48 4.31 17.02 -14.67
CA ASP A 48 5.53 17.80 -14.68
C ASP A 48 6.63 17.17 -13.81
N ASP A 49 6.25 16.46 -12.74
CA ASP A 49 7.14 15.74 -11.84
C ASP A 49 7.70 14.43 -12.45
N LEU A 50 6.98 13.81 -13.41
CA LEU A 50 7.36 12.51 -13.95
C LEU A 50 8.72 12.53 -14.67
N LYS A 51 9.06 13.65 -15.31
CA LYS A 51 10.37 13.79 -15.96
C LYS A 51 11.51 13.78 -14.94
N GLU A 52 11.39 14.54 -13.85
CA GLU A 52 12.41 14.56 -12.80
C GLU A 52 12.58 13.18 -12.14
N ILE A 53 11.46 12.47 -11.89
CA ILE A 53 11.49 11.11 -11.33
C ILE A 53 12.24 10.16 -12.27
N LYS A 54 11.95 10.18 -13.59
CA LYS A 54 12.61 9.34 -14.59
C LYS A 54 14.09 9.65 -14.73
N ASP A 55 14.44 10.93 -14.79
CA ASP A 55 15.84 11.37 -14.89
C ASP A 55 16.64 10.91 -13.66
N PHE A 56 16.06 11.05 -12.45
CA PHE A 56 16.68 10.56 -11.23
C PHE A 56 16.79 9.05 -11.18
N ALA A 57 15.73 8.32 -11.51
CA ALA A 57 15.78 6.86 -11.54
C ALA A 57 16.83 6.34 -12.52
N SER A 58 16.97 6.99 -13.68
CA SER A 58 18.02 6.69 -14.65
C SER A 58 19.41 6.97 -14.09
N PHE A 59 19.60 8.09 -13.40
CA PHE A 59 20.85 8.39 -12.70
C PHE A 59 21.21 7.29 -11.69
N ILE A 60 20.25 6.89 -10.84
CA ILE A 60 20.48 5.83 -9.83
C ILE A 60 20.87 4.53 -10.51
N ARG A 61 20.12 4.06 -11.50
CA ARG A 61 20.38 2.78 -12.19
C ARG A 61 21.70 2.75 -12.94
N ASN A 62 22.19 3.88 -13.41
CA ASN A 62 23.47 3.98 -14.10
C ASN A 62 24.67 4.02 -13.14
N ASN A 63 24.50 4.45 -11.91
CA ASN A 63 25.58 4.65 -10.96
C ASN A 63 25.60 3.62 -9.81
N PHE A 64 24.47 2.96 -9.53
CA PHE A 64 24.31 2.02 -8.42
C PHE A 64 23.65 0.73 -8.87
N LYS A 65 24.09 -0.38 -8.30
CA LYS A 65 23.50 -1.71 -8.55
C LYS A 65 22.28 -1.98 -7.65
N HIS A 66 22.25 -1.33 -6.50
CA HIS A 66 21.18 -1.52 -5.50
C HIS A 66 20.75 -0.21 -4.87
N THR A 67 19.49 -0.16 -4.46
CA THR A 67 18.94 0.99 -3.71
C THR A 67 18.26 0.49 -2.45
N VAL A 68 18.61 1.06 -1.31
CA VAL A 68 17.90 0.84 -0.06
C VAL A 68 17.01 2.04 0.23
N VAL A 69 15.71 1.82 0.33
CA VAL A 69 14.73 2.83 0.73
C VAL A 69 14.50 2.68 2.23
N MET A 70 14.88 3.68 3.00
CA MET A 70 14.71 3.75 4.46
C MET A 70 13.47 4.58 4.78
N GLY A 71 12.38 3.93 5.12
CA GLY A 71 11.09 4.53 5.42
C GLY A 71 10.21 3.60 6.21
N ILE A 72 9.17 4.10 6.87
CA ILE A 72 8.25 3.29 7.66
C ILE A 72 6.80 3.72 7.45
N GLY A 73 5.89 2.74 7.45
CA GLY A 73 4.46 2.98 7.30
C GLY A 73 4.11 3.70 5.99
N GLY A 74 3.51 4.89 6.05
CA GLY A 74 3.14 5.63 4.85
C GLY A 74 4.33 6.07 3.97
N SER A 75 5.55 6.04 4.50
CA SER A 75 6.79 6.34 3.75
C SER A 75 7.35 5.12 3.01
N SER A 76 6.78 3.93 3.17
CA SER A 76 7.27 2.66 2.63
C SER A 76 6.19 1.82 1.96
N LEU A 77 5.01 1.65 2.59
CA LEU A 77 4.00 0.67 2.18
C LEU A 77 3.48 0.89 0.76
N GLY A 78 3.29 2.15 0.33
CA GLY A 78 2.91 2.46 -1.04
C GLY A 78 3.98 2.03 -2.05
N ALA A 79 5.25 2.34 -1.77
CA ALA A 79 6.38 1.91 -2.57
C ALA A 79 6.54 0.38 -2.61
N MET A 80 6.43 -0.30 -1.45
CA MET A 80 6.49 -1.77 -1.37
C MET A 80 5.39 -2.43 -2.19
N THR A 81 4.19 -1.86 -2.16
CA THR A 81 3.06 -2.37 -2.96
C THR A 81 3.34 -2.25 -4.45
N LEU A 82 3.84 -1.11 -4.92
CA LEU A 82 4.23 -0.94 -6.32
C LEU A 82 5.41 -1.87 -6.68
N LEU A 83 6.47 -1.89 -5.88
CA LEU A 83 7.66 -2.72 -6.09
C LEU A 83 7.36 -4.22 -6.11
N SER A 84 6.23 -4.67 -5.56
CA SER A 84 5.79 -6.06 -5.70
C SER A 84 5.56 -6.48 -7.16
N MET A 85 5.36 -5.52 -8.06
CA MET A 85 5.24 -5.74 -9.50
C MET A 85 6.60 -5.82 -10.22
N SER A 86 7.66 -5.29 -9.61
CA SER A 86 9.00 -5.28 -10.20
C SER A 86 9.55 -6.69 -10.42
N LYS A 87 10.13 -6.91 -11.58
CA LYS A 87 10.94 -8.10 -11.89
C LYS A 87 12.40 -7.91 -11.47
N GLU A 88 12.83 -6.67 -11.34
CA GLU A 88 14.17 -6.32 -10.88
C GLU A 88 14.24 -6.42 -9.35
N LYS A 89 15.36 -6.90 -8.84
CA LYS A 89 15.59 -7.06 -7.39
C LYS A 89 16.61 -6.03 -6.89
N ASN A 90 16.62 -4.87 -7.50
CA ASN A 90 17.57 -3.79 -7.28
C ASN A 90 17.12 -2.76 -6.24
N VAL A 91 15.92 -2.92 -5.66
CA VAL A 91 15.40 -2.05 -4.61
C VAL A 91 14.96 -2.88 -3.40
N THR A 92 15.48 -2.55 -2.22
CA THR A 92 15.03 -3.08 -0.94
C THR A 92 14.44 -1.97 -0.09
N VAL A 93 13.30 -2.22 0.54
CA VAL A 93 12.69 -1.28 1.48
C VAL A 93 12.97 -1.75 2.90
N LEU A 94 13.64 -0.92 3.69
CA LEU A 94 13.96 -1.17 5.09
C LEU A 94 12.98 -0.42 6.00
N GLU A 95 12.03 -1.15 6.58
CA GLU A 95 11.05 -0.61 7.54
C GLU A 95 11.48 -0.84 9.01
N SER A 96 12.44 -1.74 9.22
CA SER A 96 12.79 -2.24 10.55
C SER A 96 13.95 -1.46 11.17
N ILE A 97 13.90 -1.28 12.49
CA ILE A 97 15.03 -0.89 13.34
C ILE A 97 15.51 -2.06 14.22
N ASP A 98 15.05 -3.28 13.92
CA ASP A 98 15.61 -4.48 14.53
C ASP A 98 17.08 -4.64 14.13
N SER A 99 17.93 -4.76 15.14
CA SER A 99 19.39 -4.72 14.96
C SER A 99 19.90 -5.86 14.07
N ASN A 100 19.31 -7.05 14.18
CA ASN A 100 19.73 -8.20 13.38
C ASN A 100 19.31 -8.02 11.93
N THR A 101 18.07 -7.64 11.69
CA THR A 101 17.56 -7.36 10.33
C THR A 101 18.40 -6.29 9.61
N VAL A 102 18.72 -5.20 10.33
CA VAL A 102 19.55 -4.11 9.77
C VAL A 102 20.95 -4.63 9.46
N LYS A 103 21.59 -5.34 10.40
CA LYS A 103 22.95 -5.89 10.24
C LYS A 103 23.03 -6.86 9.07
N GLU A 104 22.14 -7.86 9.00
CA GLU A 104 22.10 -8.86 7.92
C GLU A 104 21.92 -8.21 6.55
N LEU A 105 21.03 -7.21 6.43
CA LEU A 105 20.86 -6.49 5.19
C LEU A 105 22.17 -5.84 4.75
N PHE A 106 22.83 -5.08 5.62
CA PHE A 106 24.03 -4.33 5.24
C PHE A 106 25.27 -5.21 5.05
N GLU A 107 25.36 -6.35 5.73
CA GLU A 107 26.39 -7.37 5.47
C GLU A 107 26.24 -8.00 4.07
N SER A 108 25.00 -8.07 3.54
CA SER A 108 24.71 -8.60 2.21
C SER A 108 24.97 -7.62 1.06
N LEU A 109 25.17 -6.32 1.35
CA LEU A 109 25.25 -5.27 0.34
C LEU A 109 26.68 -4.83 0.04
N ASP A 110 26.93 -4.56 -1.24
CA ASP A 110 28.11 -3.81 -1.66
C ASP A 110 27.83 -2.30 -1.52
N LEU A 111 28.26 -1.70 -0.39
CA LEU A 111 28.01 -0.30 -0.08
C LEU A 111 28.52 0.66 -1.17
N ALA A 112 29.62 0.32 -1.85
CA ALA A 112 30.19 1.15 -2.92
C ALA A 112 29.28 1.24 -4.16
N ASN A 113 28.39 0.25 -4.34
CA ASN A 113 27.41 0.18 -5.44
C ASN A 113 25.97 0.31 -4.96
N THR A 114 25.74 0.87 -3.74
CA THR A 114 24.41 1.02 -3.16
C THR A 114 24.06 2.49 -2.94
N ALA A 115 22.85 2.88 -3.38
CA ALA A 115 22.22 4.17 -3.07
C ALA A 115 21.28 4.03 -1.87
N PHE A 116 21.17 5.10 -1.08
CA PHE A 116 20.32 5.14 0.13
C PHE A 116 19.31 6.27 0.02
N LEU A 117 18.02 5.92 -0.09
CA LEU A 117 16.92 6.87 -0.15
C LEU A 117 16.19 6.91 1.20
N THR A 118 16.40 7.96 1.98
CA THR A 118 15.66 8.19 3.24
C THR A 118 14.35 8.91 2.97
N VAL A 119 13.24 8.32 3.40
CA VAL A 119 11.89 8.85 3.21
C VAL A 119 11.26 9.20 4.55
N SER A 120 11.14 10.48 4.85
CA SER A 120 10.50 10.97 6.07
C SER A 120 9.82 12.30 5.84
N LYS A 121 8.47 12.32 5.77
CA LYS A 121 7.70 13.56 5.55
C LYS A 121 8.08 14.65 6.52
N SER A 122 8.09 14.37 7.81
CA SER A 122 8.42 15.36 8.86
C SER A 122 9.90 15.67 8.99
N GLY A 123 10.78 14.83 8.44
CA GLY A 123 12.21 14.85 8.68
C GLY A 123 12.61 14.57 10.14
N LYS A 124 11.69 14.00 10.95
CA LYS A 124 11.85 13.77 12.40
C LYS A 124 11.42 12.36 12.84
N THR A 125 11.13 11.46 11.89
CA THR A 125 10.74 10.07 12.20
C THR A 125 11.93 9.34 12.80
N ILE A 126 11.80 8.90 14.03
CA ILE A 126 12.93 8.35 14.82
C ILE A 126 13.55 7.15 14.11
N GLU A 127 12.72 6.25 13.63
CA GLU A 127 13.14 5.02 12.94
C GLU A 127 13.97 5.35 11.67
N CYS A 128 13.46 6.25 10.83
CA CYS A 128 14.15 6.66 9.60
C CYS A 128 15.47 7.37 9.89
N ILE A 129 15.49 8.26 10.91
CA ILE A 129 16.72 8.97 11.31
C ILE A 129 17.74 7.98 11.86
N SER A 130 17.33 7.06 12.73
CA SER A 130 18.24 6.05 13.30
C SER A 130 18.89 5.19 12.24
N GLN A 131 18.09 4.68 11.29
CA GLN A 131 18.60 3.94 10.13
C GLN A 131 19.58 4.80 9.33
N THR A 132 19.22 6.03 9.00
CA THR A 132 20.05 6.94 8.21
C THR A 132 21.40 7.19 8.87
N LEU A 133 21.43 7.52 10.17
CA LEU A 133 22.67 7.82 10.89
C LEU A 133 23.59 6.60 10.99
N ILE A 134 23.04 5.41 11.26
CA ILE A 134 23.81 4.16 11.30
C ILE A 134 24.44 3.89 9.94
N VAL A 135 23.66 4.01 8.85
CA VAL A 135 24.14 3.74 7.50
C VAL A 135 25.13 4.80 7.02
N MET A 136 24.91 6.08 7.35
CA MET A 136 25.88 7.14 7.07
C MET A 136 27.24 6.83 7.71
N LYS A 137 27.25 6.35 8.97
CA LYS A 137 28.50 5.95 9.64
C LYS A 137 29.17 4.76 8.96
N MET A 138 28.40 3.76 8.53
CA MET A 138 28.94 2.60 7.80
C MET A 138 29.56 3.00 6.46
N VAL A 139 28.92 3.92 5.73
CA VAL A 139 29.43 4.46 4.46
C VAL A 139 30.69 5.30 4.70
N GLU A 140 30.68 6.16 5.73
CA GLU A 140 31.86 6.95 6.11
C GLU A 140 33.07 6.06 6.43
N ASP A 141 32.88 5.01 7.22
CA ASP A 141 33.95 4.08 7.62
C ASP A 141 34.54 3.30 6.44
N LYS A 142 33.70 2.93 5.47
CA LYS A 142 34.12 2.08 4.35
C LYS A 142 34.59 2.90 3.14
N LEU A 143 33.98 4.03 2.87
CA LEU A 143 34.16 4.79 1.62
C LEU A 143 34.67 6.23 1.86
N GLY A 144 34.75 6.67 3.11
CA GLY A 144 35.13 8.02 3.49
C GLY A 144 33.93 9.00 3.53
N ARG A 145 34.14 10.13 4.23
CA ARG A 145 33.10 11.13 4.51
C ARG A 145 32.46 11.71 3.23
N ASP A 146 33.26 11.92 2.18
CA ASP A 146 32.81 12.51 0.92
C ASP A 146 31.86 11.59 0.14
N ALA A 147 31.80 10.32 0.48
CA ALA A 147 30.85 9.37 -0.12
C ALA A 147 29.41 9.62 0.31
N ILE A 148 29.19 10.21 1.50
CA ILE A 148 27.86 10.44 2.04
C ILE A 148 27.00 11.26 1.06
N GLY A 149 27.47 12.41 0.58
CA GLY A 149 26.75 13.25 -0.36
C GLY A 149 26.47 12.62 -1.72
N LYS A 150 27.19 11.54 -2.08
CA LYS A 150 27.04 10.82 -3.35
C LYS A 150 26.08 9.64 -3.27
N HIS A 151 26.01 8.99 -2.11
CA HIS A 151 25.24 7.76 -1.90
C HIS A 151 23.88 7.97 -1.28
N PHE A 152 23.68 9.10 -0.56
CA PHE A 152 22.41 9.40 0.10
C PHE A 152 21.55 10.38 -0.70
N PHE A 153 20.23 10.14 -0.62
CA PHE A 153 19.18 10.96 -1.19
C PHE A 153 18.04 11.06 -0.18
N PHE A 154 17.47 12.24 -0.01
CA PHE A 154 16.40 12.42 0.96
C PHE A 154 15.10 12.84 0.31
N LEU A 155 13.98 12.28 0.79
CA LEU A 155 12.64 12.63 0.41
C LEU A 155 11.92 13.13 1.66
N THR A 156 11.68 14.43 1.75
CA THR A 156 11.16 15.12 2.93
C THR A 156 10.42 16.40 2.55
N GLU A 157 9.60 16.95 3.44
CA GLU A 157 9.03 18.28 3.22
C GLU A 157 10.14 19.35 3.13
N ASN A 158 9.91 20.35 2.28
CA ASN A 158 10.81 21.51 2.17
C ASN A 158 10.61 22.47 3.37
N LYS A 159 11.06 22.02 4.54
CA LYS A 159 11.08 22.80 5.79
C LYS A 159 12.27 22.41 6.64
N GLU A 160 12.67 23.31 7.54
CA GLU A 160 13.77 23.03 8.45
C GLU A 160 13.48 21.82 9.34
N SER A 161 14.42 20.89 9.34
CA SER A 161 14.33 19.62 10.08
C SER A 161 15.72 19.01 10.23
N PRO A 162 15.92 18.03 11.15
CA PRO A 162 17.21 17.33 11.25
C PRO A 162 17.71 16.74 9.92
N ILE A 163 16.83 16.16 9.11
CA ILE A 163 17.23 15.60 7.79
C ILE A 163 17.62 16.69 6.81
N THR A 164 16.90 17.82 6.74
CA THR A 164 17.29 18.91 5.84
C THR A 164 18.59 19.60 6.27
N ASN A 165 18.92 19.60 7.57
CA ASN A 165 20.20 20.08 8.07
C ASN A 165 21.35 19.14 7.66
N LEU A 166 21.16 17.81 7.77
CA LEU A 166 22.11 16.83 7.21
C LEU A 166 22.27 16.99 5.69
N ALA A 167 21.19 17.25 4.98
CA ALA A 167 21.26 17.46 3.52
C ALA A 167 22.15 18.64 3.16
N LYS A 168 22.05 19.74 3.92
CA LYS A 168 22.91 20.92 3.72
C LYS A 168 24.36 20.63 4.07
N GLU A 169 24.62 19.97 5.20
CA GLU A 169 25.98 19.66 5.67
C GLU A 169 26.75 18.78 4.69
N PHE A 170 26.11 17.74 4.16
CA PHE A 170 26.74 16.75 3.29
C PHE A 170 26.42 16.94 1.80
N ASN A 171 25.78 18.04 1.41
CA ASN A 171 25.35 18.32 0.02
C ASN A 171 24.52 17.16 -0.59
N ILE A 172 23.57 16.62 0.19
CA ILE A 172 22.71 15.51 -0.22
C ILE A 172 21.54 16.05 -1.05
N LYS A 173 21.31 15.45 -2.23
CA LYS A 173 20.15 15.80 -3.07
C LYS A 173 18.84 15.46 -2.35
N THR A 174 17.91 16.42 -2.32
CA THR A 174 16.59 16.27 -1.69
C THR A 174 15.48 16.31 -2.72
N PHE A 175 14.43 15.53 -2.48
CA PHE A 175 13.16 15.55 -3.21
C PHE A 175 12.04 15.97 -2.27
N GLU A 176 11.08 16.68 -2.79
CA GLU A 176 9.96 17.14 -1.98
C GLU A 176 9.00 15.98 -1.67
N HIS A 177 8.69 15.78 -0.39
CA HIS A 177 7.49 15.09 0.05
C HIS A 177 6.35 16.10 0.06
N HIS A 178 5.35 15.89 -0.79
CA HIS A 178 4.25 16.83 -0.95
C HIS A 178 3.56 17.13 0.40
N LYS A 179 3.51 18.40 0.79
CA LYS A 179 3.06 18.85 2.12
C LYS A 179 1.65 18.37 2.47
N THR A 180 0.72 18.41 1.52
CA THR A 180 -0.69 18.08 1.73
C THR A 180 -1.02 16.61 1.48
N VAL A 181 -0.09 15.81 0.92
CA VAL A 181 -0.31 14.38 0.74
C VAL A 181 0.06 13.63 2.01
N GLY A 182 -0.91 12.99 2.64
CA GLY A 182 -0.69 12.12 3.80
C GLY A 182 0.10 10.86 3.43
N GLY A 183 0.91 10.33 4.38
CA GLY A 183 1.77 9.16 4.10
C GLY A 183 1.04 7.97 3.50
N ARG A 184 -0.08 7.53 4.08
CA ARG A 184 -0.89 6.39 3.60
C ARG A 184 -1.54 6.62 2.23
N TYR A 185 -1.60 7.87 1.77
CA TYR A 185 -2.14 8.29 0.48
C TYR A 185 -1.06 8.59 -0.58
N SER A 186 0.22 8.33 -0.29
CA SER A 186 1.35 8.89 -1.04
C SER A 186 1.88 8.01 -2.18
N TYR A 187 1.21 6.90 -2.53
CA TYR A 187 1.75 5.98 -3.55
C TYR A 187 1.93 6.62 -4.94
N LEU A 188 1.15 7.68 -5.26
CA LEU A 188 1.28 8.44 -6.51
C LEU A 188 2.25 9.63 -6.43
N SER A 189 2.79 9.94 -5.27
CA SER A 189 3.78 11.00 -5.10
C SER A 189 5.21 10.46 -5.26
N ASN A 190 6.20 11.34 -5.11
CA ASN A 190 7.62 10.97 -5.07
C ASN A 190 7.91 9.77 -4.16
N THR A 191 7.17 9.65 -3.04
CA THR A 191 7.30 8.56 -2.05
C THR A 191 7.08 7.18 -2.66
N GLY A 192 6.09 7.03 -3.53
CA GLY A 192 5.82 5.76 -4.22
C GLY A 192 6.53 5.65 -5.56
N LEU A 193 6.50 6.74 -6.36
CA LEU A 193 6.92 6.69 -7.76
C LEU A 193 8.45 6.66 -7.95
N ILE A 194 9.25 7.34 -7.08
CA ILE A 194 10.71 7.28 -7.18
C ILE A 194 11.22 5.84 -7.01
N PRO A 195 10.89 5.13 -5.90
CA PRO A 195 11.29 3.73 -5.75
C PRO A 195 10.76 2.82 -6.86
N ALA A 196 9.49 3.02 -7.28
CA ALA A 196 8.87 2.25 -8.36
C ALA A 196 9.64 2.41 -9.69
N CYS A 197 10.00 3.65 -10.07
CA CYS A 197 10.74 3.93 -11.29
C CYS A 197 12.17 3.38 -11.24
N ILE A 198 12.85 3.45 -10.08
CA ILE A 198 14.15 2.80 -9.87
C ILE A 198 14.03 1.28 -10.03
N GLY A 199 12.94 0.67 -9.53
CA GLY A 199 12.60 -0.73 -9.72
C GLY A 199 12.11 -1.10 -11.12
N GLY A 200 12.19 -0.21 -12.10
CA GLY A 200 11.88 -0.49 -13.50
C GLY A 200 10.39 -0.47 -13.86
N LEU A 201 9.53 0.07 -13.00
CA LEU A 201 8.09 0.14 -13.25
C LEU A 201 7.70 1.36 -14.11
N ASP A 202 6.65 1.20 -14.89
CA ASP A 202 6.04 2.27 -15.69
C ASP A 202 5.17 3.19 -14.81
N ILE A 203 5.76 4.33 -14.40
CA ILE A 203 5.07 5.30 -13.54
C ILE A 203 3.96 6.09 -14.27
N GLU A 204 3.99 6.15 -15.59
CA GLU A 204 2.89 6.73 -16.37
C GLU A 204 1.69 5.79 -16.38
N ALA A 205 1.92 4.48 -16.56
CA ALA A 205 0.87 3.48 -16.44
C ALA A 205 0.26 3.46 -15.03
N ILE A 206 1.06 3.65 -13.97
CA ILE A 206 0.59 3.81 -12.59
C ILE A 206 -0.35 5.03 -12.47
N ARG A 207 0.07 6.21 -12.95
CA ARG A 207 -0.77 7.42 -12.95
C ARG A 207 -2.04 7.23 -13.76
N GLN A 208 -1.95 6.64 -14.94
CA GLN A 208 -3.11 6.39 -15.80
C GLN A 208 -4.12 5.43 -15.15
N GLY A 209 -3.65 4.39 -14.44
CA GLY A 209 -4.53 3.50 -13.69
C GLY A 209 -5.35 4.23 -12.62
N ALA A 210 -4.72 5.15 -11.91
CA ALA A 210 -5.39 6.00 -10.93
C ALA A 210 -6.44 6.91 -11.60
N ILE A 211 -6.08 7.59 -12.71
CA ILE A 211 -7.00 8.44 -13.48
C ILE A 211 -8.23 7.65 -13.94
N ASP A 212 -8.03 6.48 -14.56
CA ASP A 212 -9.14 5.65 -15.03
C ASP A 212 -10.13 5.32 -13.91
N THR A 213 -9.62 5.08 -12.69
CA THR A 213 -10.47 4.77 -11.54
C THR A 213 -11.20 6.02 -11.01
N ILE A 214 -10.52 7.15 -10.94
CA ILE A 214 -11.13 8.42 -10.51
C ILE A 214 -12.28 8.75 -11.45
N GLU A 215 -12.04 8.70 -12.75
CA GLU A 215 -13.06 8.98 -13.77
C GLU A 215 -14.24 8.01 -13.67
N TYR A 216 -13.96 6.71 -13.51
CA TYR A 216 -15.01 5.70 -13.35
C TYR A 216 -15.86 5.95 -12.10
N VAL A 217 -15.24 6.12 -10.95
CA VAL A 217 -15.94 6.27 -9.66
C VAL A 217 -16.76 7.56 -9.62
N LEU A 218 -16.17 8.65 -10.08
CA LEU A 218 -16.80 9.96 -9.94
C LEU A 218 -17.82 10.27 -11.05
N ASN A 219 -17.66 9.70 -12.25
CA ASN A 219 -18.50 10.07 -13.40
C ASN A 219 -19.52 9.01 -13.82
N THR A 220 -19.47 7.79 -13.22
CA THR A 220 -20.47 6.74 -13.47
C THR A 220 -21.43 6.66 -12.29
N PRO A 221 -22.67 7.10 -12.41
CA PRO A 221 -23.65 6.97 -11.33
C PRO A 221 -23.91 5.52 -10.96
N ASN A 222 -24.10 5.25 -9.67
CA ASN A 222 -24.44 3.92 -9.13
C ASN A 222 -23.51 2.79 -9.60
N ASN A 223 -22.22 3.12 -9.81
CA ASN A 223 -21.23 2.09 -10.12
C ASN A 223 -21.04 1.11 -8.96
N ASP A 224 -20.44 -0.02 -9.26
CA ASP A 224 -20.22 -1.12 -8.31
C ASP A 224 -19.37 -0.72 -7.09
N ILE A 225 -18.41 0.21 -7.26
CA ILE A 225 -17.58 0.72 -6.17
C ILE A 225 -18.43 1.54 -5.18
N LEU A 226 -19.29 2.42 -5.68
CA LEU A 226 -20.18 3.22 -4.82
C LEU A 226 -21.22 2.35 -4.11
N ASN A 227 -21.73 1.32 -4.78
CA ASN A 227 -22.63 0.35 -4.16
C ASN A 227 -21.91 -0.38 -3.01
N THR A 228 -20.64 -0.74 -3.20
CA THR A 228 -19.81 -1.34 -2.15
C THR A 228 -19.61 -0.38 -0.96
N CYS A 229 -19.33 0.89 -1.21
CA CYS A 229 -19.23 1.90 -0.13
C CYS A 229 -20.52 1.94 0.71
N GLY A 230 -21.67 1.96 0.05
CA GLY A 230 -22.97 1.93 0.73
C GLY A 230 -23.15 0.67 1.58
N SER A 231 -22.85 -0.50 1.02
CA SER A 231 -22.94 -1.78 1.75
C SER A 231 -21.99 -1.81 2.96
N ILE A 232 -20.74 -1.35 2.81
CA ILE A 232 -19.75 -1.31 3.91
C ILE A 232 -20.27 -0.38 5.03
N VAL A 233 -20.79 0.81 4.69
CA VAL A 233 -21.34 1.74 5.68
C VAL A 233 -22.52 1.11 6.43
N ASP A 234 -23.45 0.47 5.72
CA ASP A 234 -24.58 -0.20 6.35
C ASP A 234 -24.15 -1.39 7.21
N PHE A 235 -23.21 -2.20 6.76
CA PHE A 235 -22.66 -3.32 7.55
C PHE A 235 -21.99 -2.82 8.83
N THR A 236 -21.15 -1.78 8.74
CA THR A 236 -20.50 -1.18 9.92
C THR A 236 -21.53 -0.68 10.93
N ASN A 237 -22.61 -0.06 10.46
CA ASN A 237 -23.70 0.40 11.32
C ASN A 237 -24.53 -0.76 11.92
N ASN A 238 -24.41 -1.97 11.38
CA ASN A 238 -25.14 -3.16 11.84
C ASN A 238 -24.20 -4.22 12.50
N GLY A 239 -23.04 -3.81 13.00
CA GLY A 239 -22.17 -4.66 13.84
C GLY A 239 -21.10 -5.43 13.08
N VAL A 240 -20.77 -5.06 11.84
CA VAL A 240 -19.54 -5.54 11.19
C VAL A 240 -18.37 -4.74 11.75
N ASP A 241 -17.45 -5.44 12.40
CA ASP A 241 -16.31 -4.86 13.11
C ASP A 241 -14.98 -5.05 12.38
N ALA A 242 -14.95 -5.91 11.35
CA ALA A 242 -13.72 -6.21 10.62
C ALA A 242 -13.92 -6.27 9.11
N ASN A 243 -12.91 -5.77 8.38
CA ASN A 243 -12.77 -5.86 6.93
C ASN A 243 -11.57 -6.76 6.61
N VAL A 244 -11.83 -7.95 6.11
CA VAL A 244 -10.78 -8.90 5.69
C VAL A 244 -10.44 -8.65 4.23
N VAL A 245 -9.14 -8.47 3.91
CA VAL A 245 -8.65 -8.43 2.52
C VAL A 245 -7.67 -9.59 2.33
N MET A 246 -8.05 -10.55 1.49
CA MET A 246 -7.33 -11.79 1.28
C MET A 246 -7.06 -12.04 -0.21
N PRO A 247 -5.92 -11.61 -0.75
CA PRO A 247 -5.51 -11.94 -2.10
C PRO A 247 -5.02 -13.39 -2.22
N TYR A 248 -5.35 -14.04 -3.35
CA TYR A 248 -4.75 -15.29 -3.83
C TYR A 248 -3.68 -14.97 -4.89
N ILE A 249 -2.86 -13.99 -4.55
CA ILE A 249 -1.76 -13.46 -5.37
C ILE A 249 -0.67 -13.04 -4.40
N ASP A 250 0.37 -13.86 -4.23
CA ASP A 250 1.39 -13.68 -3.18
C ASP A 250 2.01 -12.28 -3.16
N ARG A 251 2.30 -11.72 -4.34
CA ARG A 251 2.87 -10.39 -4.44
C ARG A 251 1.94 -9.27 -3.95
N PHE A 252 0.66 -9.54 -3.72
CA PHE A 252 -0.30 -8.56 -3.18
C PHE A 252 -0.37 -8.53 -1.65
N ILE A 253 0.49 -9.28 -0.94
CA ILE A 253 0.58 -9.16 0.52
C ILE A 253 0.92 -7.74 0.98
N ASN A 254 1.73 -6.99 0.22
CA ASN A 254 2.04 -5.61 0.55
C ASN A 254 0.84 -4.66 0.28
N LEU A 255 -0.03 -5.00 -0.66
CA LEU A 255 -1.29 -4.28 -0.87
C LEU A 255 -2.18 -4.40 0.37
N THR A 256 -2.28 -5.58 0.99
CA THR A 256 -3.11 -5.75 2.19
C THR A 256 -2.55 -4.99 3.38
N LYS A 257 -1.23 -4.96 3.57
CA LYS A 257 -0.56 -4.15 4.60
C LYS A 257 -0.79 -2.65 4.38
N TRP A 258 -0.69 -2.20 3.14
CA TRP A 258 -0.98 -0.81 2.77
C TRP A 258 -2.45 -0.47 3.00
N TYR A 259 -3.39 -1.32 2.58
CA TYR A 259 -4.83 -1.17 2.85
C TYR A 259 -5.12 -1.10 4.35
N ARG A 260 -4.47 -1.94 5.14
CA ARG A 260 -4.60 -1.94 6.60
C ARG A 260 -4.28 -0.58 7.20
N GLN A 261 -3.17 0.04 6.79
CA GLN A 261 -2.83 1.40 7.24
C GLN A 261 -3.83 2.43 6.70
N LEU A 262 -4.13 2.37 5.40
CA LEU A 262 -5.08 3.28 4.76
C LEU A 262 -6.40 3.32 5.51
N TRP A 263 -7.00 2.17 5.75
CA TRP A 263 -8.32 2.04 6.38
C TRP A 263 -8.30 2.39 7.86
N ALA A 264 -7.38 1.81 8.63
CA ALA A 264 -7.30 1.99 10.07
C ALA A 264 -7.07 3.45 10.47
N GLU A 265 -6.06 4.11 9.90
CA GLU A 265 -5.73 5.50 10.24
C GLU A 265 -6.76 6.51 9.73
N SER A 266 -7.48 6.17 8.64
CA SER A 266 -8.47 7.10 8.08
C SER A 266 -9.80 7.02 8.77
N LEU A 267 -10.28 5.84 9.14
CA LEU A 267 -11.63 5.62 9.65
C LEU A 267 -11.69 5.25 11.13
N GLY A 268 -10.57 4.84 11.75
CA GLY A 268 -10.47 4.55 13.17
C GLY A 268 -10.39 5.82 14.02
N LYS A 269 -11.49 6.56 14.13
CA LYS A 269 -11.55 7.86 14.83
C LYS A 269 -12.83 8.04 15.64
N GLY A 270 -12.71 8.72 16.78
CA GLY A 270 -13.88 9.04 17.60
C GLY A 270 -14.65 7.82 18.10
N GLY A 271 -13.94 6.73 18.44
CA GLY A 271 -14.55 5.47 18.88
C GLY A 271 -15.27 4.68 17.77
N ARG A 272 -15.06 5.03 16.51
CA ARG A 272 -15.66 4.38 15.33
C ARG A 272 -14.58 3.77 14.43
N GLY A 273 -15.00 2.96 13.46
CA GLY A 273 -14.16 2.30 12.49
C GLY A 273 -14.25 0.78 12.61
N THR A 274 -13.71 0.08 11.62
CA THR A 274 -13.61 -1.38 11.60
C THR A 274 -12.15 -1.80 11.54
N ILE A 275 -11.83 -2.99 12.04
CA ILE A 275 -10.47 -3.53 12.05
C ILE A 275 -10.16 -4.08 10.64
N PRO A 276 -9.20 -3.52 9.91
CA PRO A 276 -8.72 -4.14 8.68
C PRO A 276 -7.83 -5.33 9.01
N VAL A 277 -8.18 -6.49 8.46
CA VAL A 277 -7.43 -7.75 8.63
C VAL A 277 -6.74 -8.07 7.31
N ASP A 278 -5.43 -8.17 7.35
CA ASP A 278 -4.64 -8.68 6.24
C ASP A 278 -4.54 -10.21 6.31
N ALA A 279 -4.77 -10.85 5.17
CA ALA A 279 -4.66 -12.29 5.00
C ALA A 279 -4.09 -12.62 3.62
N LEU A 280 -3.59 -13.84 3.43
CA LEU A 280 -3.04 -14.33 2.17
C LEU A 280 -3.60 -15.73 1.85
N GLY A 281 -4.30 -15.89 0.76
CA GLY A 281 -4.63 -17.20 0.20
C GLY A 281 -3.41 -17.79 -0.55
N THR A 282 -3.13 -19.08 -0.40
CA THR A 282 -3.85 -20.11 0.38
C THR A 282 -3.41 -20.22 1.85
N SER A 283 -2.29 -19.59 2.23
CA SER A 283 -1.66 -19.76 3.54
C SER A 283 -2.63 -19.56 4.71
N ASP A 284 -3.44 -18.50 4.65
CA ASP A 284 -4.34 -18.15 5.75
C ASP A 284 -5.67 -18.94 5.74
N GLN A 285 -5.89 -19.81 4.75
CA GLN A 285 -6.89 -20.87 4.88
C GLN A 285 -6.52 -21.84 6.01
N HIS A 286 -5.22 -22.03 6.27
CA HIS A 286 -4.69 -22.90 7.32
C HIS A 286 -4.49 -22.22 8.67
N SER A 287 -4.88 -20.94 8.79
CA SER A 287 -4.74 -20.17 10.02
C SER A 287 -6.02 -19.46 10.45
N GLN A 288 -6.70 -18.75 9.55
CA GLN A 288 -7.80 -17.85 9.87
C GLN A 288 -9.17 -18.35 9.42
N LEU A 289 -9.26 -19.30 8.46
CA LEU A 289 -10.51 -19.72 7.83
C LEU A 289 -11.50 -20.32 8.82
N GLN A 290 -11.05 -21.05 9.85
CA GLN A 290 -11.91 -21.56 10.91
C GLN A 290 -12.69 -20.41 11.60
N LEU A 291 -12.01 -19.31 11.92
CA LEU A 291 -12.64 -18.12 12.53
C LEU A 291 -13.62 -17.45 11.55
N TYR A 292 -13.31 -17.46 10.26
CA TYR A 292 -14.17 -16.85 9.25
C TYR A 292 -15.46 -17.65 9.07
N MET A 293 -15.40 -18.97 9.13
CA MET A 293 -16.52 -19.85 8.86
C MET A 293 -17.42 -20.08 10.08
N ASP A 294 -16.85 -20.16 11.28
CA ASP A 294 -17.56 -20.64 12.48
C ASP A 294 -17.47 -19.65 13.66
N GLY A 295 -16.74 -18.56 13.50
CA GLY A 295 -16.64 -17.50 14.50
C GLY A 295 -17.74 -16.44 14.37
N PRO A 296 -17.62 -15.29 15.05
CA PRO A 296 -18.58 -14.20 14.98
C PRO A 296 -18.83 -13.70 13.55
N ARG A 297 -20.11 -13.53 13.19
CA ARG A 297 -20.55 -13.05 11.85
C ARG A 297 -20.46 -11.51 11.73
N ASN A 298 -19.31 -10.97 12.10
CA ASN A 298 -19.05 -9.54 12.17
C ASN A 298 -17.97 -9.08 11.18
N LYS A 299 -17.78 -9.79 10.09
CA LYS A 299 -16.71 -9.53 9.11
C LYS A 299 -17.28 -9.34 7.71
N PHE A 300 -16.70 -8.40 6.98
CA PHE A 300 -16.85 -8.25 5.53
C PHE A 300 -15.58 -8.77 4.84
N TYR A 301 -15.75 -9.59 3.80
CA TYR A 301 -14.63 -10.25 3.13
C TYR A 301 -14.41 -9.70 1.73
N THR A 302 -13.17 -9.33 1.42
CA THR A 302 -12.71 -8.99 0.07
C THR A 302 -11.64 -9.98 -0.36
N PHE A 303 -11.97 -10.81 -1.33
CA PHE A 303 -11.02 -11.70 -1.98
C PHE A 303 -10.52 -11.10 -3.27
N ILE A 304 -9.22 -11.27 -3.55
CA ILE A 304 -8.58 -10.77 -4.78
C ILE A 304 -7.89 -11.95 -5.46
N TYR A 305 -8.18 -12.18 -6.74
CA TYR A 305 -7.51 -13.22 -7.50
C TYR A 305 -7.29 -12.78 -8.96
N LYS A 306 -6.64 -13.63 -9.77
CA LYS A 306 -6.31 -13.35 -11.17
C LYS A 306 -6.77 -14.47 -12.09
N ASP A 307 -6.87 -14.17 -13.37
CA ASP A 307 -6.98 -15.21 -14.39
C ASP A 307 -5.72 -16.08 -14.41
N LYS A 308 -5.86 -17.32 -14.87
CA LYS A 308 -4.77 -18.31 -14.95
C LYS A 308 -3.67 -17.83 -15.88
N ASP A 309 -2.43 -18.03 -15.48
CA ASP A 309 -1.27 -17.89 -16.37
C ASP A 309 -1.17 -19.14 -17.28
N PRO A 310 -1.19 -19.00 -18.60
CA PRO A 310 -1.04 -20.14 -19.51
C PRO A 310 0.29 -20.88 -19.32
N ASN A 311 1.31 -20.21 -18.75
CA ASN A 311 2.64 -20.77 -18.47
C ASN A 311 2.78 -21.30 -17.04
N SER A 312 1.67 -21.44 -16.29
CA SER A 312 1.69 -21.98 -14.94
C SER A 312 2.27 -23.40 -14.89
N LEU A 313 3.09 -23.67 -13.88
CA LEU A 313 3.73 -24.98 -13.69
C LEU A 313 2.68 -26.09 -13.50
N LYS A 314 2.86 -27.22 -14.22
CA LYS A 314 1.93 -28.34 -14.21
C LYS A 314 2.51 -29.55 -13.49
N ILE A 315 1.65 -30.30 -12.80
CA ILE A 315 1.96 -31.59 -12.19
C ILE A 315 1.93 -32.65 -13.30
N THR A 316 3.09 -33.01 -13.84
CA THR A 316 3.20 -33.98 -14.92
C THR A 316 3.35 -35.43 -14.44
N LYS A 317 3.74 -35.62 -13.16
CA LYS A 317 3.93 -36.94 -12.55
C LYS A 317 3.54 -36.92 -11.07
N THR A 318 2.89 -37.96 -10.59
CA THR A 318 2.31 -38.03 -9.23
C THR A 318 3.05 -38.97 -8.27
N TYR A 319 3.96 -39.82 -8.70
CA TYR A 319 4.77 -40.76 -7.87
C TYR A 319 3.99 -41.69 -6.92
N ASN A 320 2.69 -41.47 -6.67
CA ASN A 320 1.82 -42.27 -5.83
C ASN A 320 0.38 -42.19 -6.32
N GLU A 321 -0.33 -43.30 -6.33
CA GLU A 321 -1.72 -43.39 -6.80
C GLU A 321 -2.69 -42.47 -6.02
N GLY A 322 -2.43 -42.24 -4.73
CA GLY A 322 -3.22 -41.31 -3.91
C GLY A 322 -3.21 -39.87 -4.40
N PHE A 323 -2.28 -39.48 -5.30
CA PHE A 323 -2.16 -38.14 -5.85
C PHE A 323 -2.59 -38.03 -7.33
N GLU A 324 -3.10 -39.12 -7.94
CA GLU A 324 -3.47 -39.11 -9.37
C GLU A 324 -4.52 -38.05 -9.74
N TYR A 325 -5.38 -37.64 -8.79
CA TYR A 325 -6.35 -36.56 -8.98
C TYR A 325 -5.70 -35.18 -9.24
N LEU A 326 -4.41 -35.00 -8.92
CA LEU A 326 -3.67 -33.77 -9.18
C LEU A 326 -2.99 -33.75 -10.56
N LYS A 327 -2.88 -34.91 -11.21
CA LYS A 327 -2.15 -35.05 -12.48
C LYS A 327 -2.74 -34.20 -13.59
N GLY A 328 -1.90 -33.41 -14.22
CA GLY A 328 -2.29 -32.50 -15.31
C GLY A 328 -2.76 -31.13 -14.83
N LEU A 329 -3.05 -30.96 -13.55
CA LEU A 329 -3.37 -29.65 -12.99
C LEU A 329 -2.13 -28.75 -12.93
N SER A 330 -2.32 -27.47 -13.22
CA SER A 330 -1.32 -26.45 -12.94
C SER A 330 -1.46 -25.90 -11.53
N LEU A 331 -0.42 -25.20 -11.02
CA LEU A 331 -0.51 -24.50 -9.73
C LEU A 331 -1.61 -23.44 -9.73
N ASP A 332 -1.83 -22.74 -10.86
CA ASP A 332 -2.94 -21.79 -10.97
C ASP A 332 -4.31 -22.48 -11.01
N ASP A 333 -4.42 -23.73 -11.55
CA ASP A 333 -5.66 -24.52 -11.44
C ASP A 333 -5.98 -24.82 -9.97
N ILE A 334 -4.98 -25.27 -9.22
CA ILE A 334 -5.14 -25.58 -7.78
C ILE A 334 -5.46 -24.32 -7.01
N MET A 335 -4.70 -23.22 -7.21
CA MET A 335 -4.94 -21.94 -6.57
C MET A 335 -6.38 -21.43 -6.78
N ASN A 336 -6.89 -21.55 -8.02
CA ASN A 336 -8.26 -21.14 -8.33
C ASN A 336 -9.31 -22.04 -7.70
N ILE A 337 -9.08 -23.35 -7.64
CA ILE A 337 -9.97 -24.28 -6.95
C ILE A 337 -10.04 -23.99 -5.45
N GLU A 338 -8.90 -23.74 -4.81
CA GLU A 338 -8.81 -23.37 -3.39
C GLU A 338 -9.52 -22.03 -3.13
N PHE A 339 -9.32 -21.05 -4.00
CA PHE A 339 -10.01 -19.77 -3.94
C PHE A 339 -11.53 -19.96 -4.11
N GLU A 340 -11.98 -20.62 -5.18
CA GLU A 340 -13.40 -20.77 -5.49
C GLU A 340 -14.13 -21.56 -4.39
N SER A 341 -13.51 -22.64 -3.88
CA SER A 341 -14.08 -23.44 -2.78
C SER A 341 -14.23 -22.63 -1.50
N THR A 342 -13.24 -21.79 -1.16
CA THR A 342 -13.30 -20.91 0.00
C THR A 342 -14.43 -19.88 -0.14
N VAL A 343 -14.53 -19.21 -1.28
CA VAL A 343 -15.60 -18.24 -1.54
C VAL A 343 -16.96 -18.91 -1.48
N GLU A 344 -17.11 -20.07 -2.13
CA GLU A 344 -18.39 -20.80 -2.17
C GLU A 344 -18.88 -21.19 -0.78
N VAL A 345 -17.99 -21.70 0.08
CA VAL A 345 -18.36 -22.08 1.45
C VAL A 345 -18.80 -20.86 2.28
N LEU A 346 -18.10 -19.73 2.17
CA LEU A 346 -18.49 -18.50 2.86
C LEU A 346 -19.84 -17.97 2.35
N VAL A 347 -20.06 -18.03 1.04
CA VAL A 347 -21.32 -17.61 0.40
C VAL A 347 -22.48 -18.48 0.83
N LYS A 348 -22.30 -19.82 0.88
CA LYS A 348 -23.32 -20.77 1.40
C LYS A 348 -23.66 -20.54 2.87
N ARG A 349 -22.74 -19.96 3.63
CA ARG A 349 -22.94 -19.55 5.02
C ARG A 349 -23.55 -18.14 5.14
N GLU A 350 -23.97 -17.55 4.03
CA GLU A 350 -24.59 -16.21 3.96
C GLU A 350 -23.67 -15.10 4.49
N LEU A 351 -22.35 -15.27 4.41
CA LEU A 351 -21.39 -14.24 4.80
C LEU A 351 -21.21 -13.22 3.66
N PRO A 352 -21.00 -11.93 3.96
CA PRO A 352 -20.87 -10.88 2.95
C PRO A 352 -19.48 -10.98 2.29
N VAL A 353 -19.45 -11.26 0.99
CA VAL A 353 -18.23 -11.47 0.22
C VAL A 353 -18.19 -10.57 -1.01
N ARG A 354 -17.07 -9.87 -1.19
CA ARG A 354 -16.67 -9.21 -2.44
C ARG A 354 -15.51 -9.98 -3.06
N VAL A 355 -15.56 -10.17 -4.36
CA VAL A 355 -14.48 -10.77 -5.16
C VAL A 355 -14.00 -9.76 -6.19
N ILE A 356 -12.70 -9.47 -6.22
CA ILE A 356 -12.02 -8.65 -7.22
C ILE A 356 -11.19 -9.59 -8.09
N LYS A 357 -11.54 -9.73 -9.36
CA LYS A 357 -10.85 -10.60 -10.30
C LYS A 357 -10.05 -9.79 -11.32
N PHE A 358 -8.73 -9.86 -11.25
CA PHE A 358 -7.82 -9.26 -12.21
C PHE A 358 -7.80 -10.08 -13.51
N LYS A 359 -7.97 -9.41 -14.65
CA LYS A 359 -7.78 -10.00 -15.99
C LYS A 359 -6.29 -10.16 -16.29
N GLU A 360 -5.51 -9.18 -15.86
CA GLU A 360 -4.06 -9.17 -15.97
C GLU A 360 -3.47 -8.42 -14.77
N ILE A 361 -2.26 -8.78 -14.39
CA ILE A 361 -1.52 -8.12 -13.32
C ILE A 361 -0.40 -7.29 -13.94
N ASN A 362 -0.60 -5.97 -13.96
CA ASN A 362 0.36 -4.97 -14.38
C ASN A 362 0.26 -3.71 -13.52
N GLU A 363 1.15 -2.76 -13.72
CA GLU A 363 1.23 -1.52 -12.96
C GLU A 363 -0.08 -0.72 -13.00
N LYS A 364 -0.70 -0.66 -14.17
CA LYS A 364 -1.96 0.06 -14.38
C LYS A 364 -3.10 -0.59 -13.59
N ALA A 365 -3.23 -1.91 -13.67
CA ALA A 365 -4.28 -2.66 -12.97
C ALA A 365 -4.13 -2.58 -11.44
N LEU A 366 -2.89 -2.69 -10.93
CA LEU A 366 -2.61 -2.49 -9.51
C LEU A 366 -2.98 -1.08 -9.05
N SER A 367 -2.58 -0.06 -9.81
CA SER A 367 -2.89 1.33 -9.49
C SER A 367 -4.40 1.61 -9.51
N GLN A 368 -5.15 0.98 -10.43
CA GLN A 368 -6.62 1.04 -10.41
C GLN A 368 -7.18 0.54 -9.08
N CYS A 369 -6.68 -0.60 -8.58
CA CYS A 369 -7.12 -1.18 -7.32
C CYS A 369 -6.74 -0.30 -6.10
N LEU A 370 -5.53 0.25 -6.10
CA LEU A 370 -5.08 1.17 -5.04
C LEU A 370 -5.94 2.43 -4.99
N MET A 371 -6.21 3.05 -6.13
CA MET A 371 -7.06 4.24 -6.20
C MET A 371 -8.51 3.93 -5.81
N GLN A 372 -9.04 2.75 -6.17
CA GLN A 372 -10.34 2.29 -5.71
C GLN A 372 -10.39 2.28 -4.17
N PHE A 373 -9.44 1.62 -3.51
CA PHE A 373 -9.42 1.56 -2.05
C PHE A 373 -9.23 2.93 -1.40
N MET A 374 -8.47 3.84 -2.02
CA MET A 374 -8.37 5.23 -1.55
C MET A 374 -9.72 5.94 -1.62
N LEU A 375 -10.41 5.87 -2.76
CA LEU A 375 -11.70 6.52 -2.94
C LEU A 375 -12.78 5.89 -2.06
N GLU A 376 -12.83 4.56 -1.94
CA GLU A 376 -13.72 3.86 -1.00
C GLU A 376 -13.52 4.39 0.43
N THR A 377 -12.26 4.49 0.88
CA THR A 377 -11.92 4.97 2.23
C THR A 377 -12.39 6.42 2.44
N ILE A 378 -12.11 7.30 1.47
CA ILE A 378 -12.49 8.72 1.55
C ILE A 378 -14.02 8.89 1.52
N ILE A 379 -14.69 8.20 0.60
CA ILE A 379 -16.15 8.27 0.44
C ILE A 379 -16.86 7.72 1.67
N CYS A 380 -16.44 6.55 2.19
CA CYS A 380 -17.00 5.98 3.42
C CYS A 380 -16.78 6.91 4.62
N GLY A 381 -15.60 7.52 4.75
CA GLY A 381 -15.33 8.52 5.79
C GLY A 381 -16.29 9.69 5.73
N LYS A 382 -16.40 10.33 4.56
CA LYS A 382 -17.31 11.46 4.36
C LYS A 382 -18.77 11.08 4.61
N ALA A 383 -19.24 9.94 4.10
CA ALA A 383 -20.62 9.46 4.26
C ALA A 383 -20.97 9.16 5.73
N THR A 384 -19.99 8.80 6.56
CA THR A 384 -20.16 8.55 7.98
C THR A 384 -19.80 9.74 8.87
N GLY A 385 -19.41 10.88 8.29
CA GLY A 385 -18.98 12.07 9.03
C GLY A 385 -17.67 11.87 9.78
N ILE A 386 -16.78 11.01 9.28
CA ILE A 386 -15.42 10.83 9.76
C ILE A 386 -14.48 11.56 8.78
N ASP A 387 -13.66 12.49 9.28
CA ASP A 387 -12.57 13.05 8.47
C ASP A 387 -11.54 11.96 8.13
N PRO A 388 -11.38 11.57 6.85
CA PRO A 388 -10.46 10.52 6.46
C PRO A 388 -8.99 10.95 6.48
N PHE A 389 -8.71 12.24 6.68
CA PHE A 389 -7.36 12.81 6.69
C PHE A 389 -6.85 13.02 8.13
N GLY A 390 -5.54 13.23 8.28
CA GLY A 390 -4.92 13.37 9.60
C GLY A 390 -4.91 12.07 10.42
N GLN A 391 -4.20 12.07 11.55
CA GLN A 391 -4.12 10.96 12.54
C GLN A 391 -3.55 11.47 13.88
N GLN A 392 -4.27 12.36 14.57
CA GLN A 392 -3.77 13.03 15.76
C GLN A 392 -3.46 12.09 16.94
N ALA A 393 -4.23 11.00 17.09
CA ALA A 393 -4.07 10.07 18.22
C ALA A 393 -2.66 9.46 18.35
N VAL A 394 -1.92 9.31 17.23
CA VAL A 394 -0.57 8.73 17.28
C VAL A 394 0.53 9.72 17.70
N GLU A 395 0.24 11.02 17.80
CA GLU A 395 1.24 12.03 18.18
C GLU A 395 1.66 11.94 19.64
N GLU A 396 0.74 11.60 20.54
CA GLU A 396 1.03 11.40 21.97
C GLU A 396 2.15 10.39 22.19
N ARG A 397 2.08 9.22 21.53
CA ARG A 397 3.14 8.21 21.59
C ARG A 397 4.50 8.74 21.12
N LYS A 398 4.50 9.56 20.05
CA LYS A 398 5.76 10.11 19.51
C LYS A 398 6.41 11.11 20.46
N ILE A 399 5.61 11.92 21.18
CA ILE A 399 6.10 12.84 22.19
C ILE A 399 6.72 12.05 23.35
N LEU A 400 5.98 11.10 23.91
CA LEU A 400 6.44 10.25 25.02
C LEU A 400 7.74 9.50 24.67
N ALA A 401 7.82 8.92 23.46
CA ALA A 401 9.04 8.21 23.04
C ALA A 401 10.28 9.13 23.03
N ARG A 402 10.14 10.39 22.58
CA ARG A 402 11.26 11.36 22.62
C ARG A 402 11.67 11.71 24.05
N GLU A 403 10.72 11.90 24.95
CA GLU A 403 10.98 12.18 26.36
C GLU A 403 11.72 11.00 27.03
N MET A 404 11.28 9.77 26.78
CA MET A 404 11.95 8.56 27.29
C MET A 404 13.38 8.46 26.76
N MET A 405 13.63 8.71 25.48
CA MET A 405 14.98 8.69 24.89
C MET A 405 15.89 9.77 25.51
N ALA A 406 15.35 10.96 25.76
CA ALA A 406 16.11 12.02 26.41
C ALA A 406 16.52 11.66 27.84
N ASN A 407 15.69 10.90 28.54
CA ASN A 407 15.96 10.44 29.91
C ASN A 407 16.95 9.27 29.98
N LEU A 408 17.06 8.43 28.95
CA LEU A 408 18.05 7.35 28.89
C LEU A 408 19.51 7.86 28.78
N LYS A 409 19.72 9.13 28.43
CA LYS A 409 21.06 9.75 28.29
C LYS A 409 21.49 10.54 29.53
N LYS A 410 20.65 10.62 30.52
CA LYS A 410 20.95 11.20 31.86
C LYS A 410 21.36 10.11 32.83
#